data_af1df5214d9d5c388422f17455bd27c8
#
_entry.id   af1df5214d9d5c388422f17455bd27c8
#
_cell.length_a   1.000
_cell.length_b   1.000
_cell.length_c   1.000
_cell.angle_alpha   90.00
_cell.angle_beta   90.00
_cell.angle_gamma   90.00
#
_symmetry.space_group_name_H-M   'P 1'
#
loop_
_entity.id
_entity.type
_entity.pdbx_description
1 polymer ?
#
loop_
_entity_poly.entity_id
_entity_poly.type
_entity_poly.pdbx_seq_one_letter_code
_entity_poly.pdbx_strand_id
1 'polypeptide(L)'
;SHTAEIMMEDLFVPASNRLGEEKAGFSIAMSLLDGGRIGIAAQGLGLASAALDYTIDFLKNEESKGSKTGQSASFVIAELAAKTEAARLLIYRAALAKGSGKRCTREASMAKLLATDLAMETATKCLDICQNAGWGDGNPLTRYFCDAKAPQIYEGSNQIQRIVIARELLNQ
;
A
#
# COMPACT_ATOMS: atom_id res chain seq x y z
N SER A 1 -4.68 2.96 13.09
CA SER A 1 -5.90 2.22 12.72
C SER A 1 -6.46 1.52 13.96
N HIS A 2 -7.78 1.46 14.07
CA HIS A 2 -8.45 0.74 15.13
C HIS A 2 -8.47 -0.75 14.80
N THR A 3 -8.06 -1.57 15.78
CA THR A 3 -8.14 -3.03 15.72
C THR A 3 -8.96 -3.49 16.92
N ALA A 4 -9.98 -4.30 16.69
CA ALA A 4 -10.89 -4.74 17.74
C ALA A 4 -11.11 -6.26 17.62
N GLU A 5 -11.32 -6.88 18.77
CA GLU A 5 -11.83 -8.23 18.89
C GLU A 5 -13.36 -8.21 18.79
N ILE A 6 -13.93 -9.17 18.08
CA ILE A 6 -15.38 -9.35 17.99
C ILE A 6 -15.73 -10.65 18.71
N MET A 7 -16.47 -10.54 19.81
CA MET A 7 -17.01 -11.70 20.51
C MET A 7 -18.40 -12.01 19.97
N MET A 8 -18.63 -13.28 19.64
CA MET A 8 -19.93 -13.78 19.17
C MET A 8 -20.31 -14.96 20.07
N GLU A 9 -21.32 -14.73 20.95
CA GLU A 9 -21.84 -15.74 21.87
C GLU A 9 -23.26 -16.06 21.45
N ASP A 10 -23.58 -17.36 21.29
CA ASP A 10 -24.90 -17.88 20.93
C ASP A 10 -25.55 -17.18 19.72
N LEU A 11 -24.74 -16.68 18.80
CA LEU A 11 -25.23 -15.97 17.61
C LEU A 11 -25.90 -16.96 16.65
N PHE A 12 -27.23 -16.87 16.54
CA PHE A 12 -27.97 -17.63 15.54
C PHE A 12 -27.81 -17.01 14.15
N VAL A 13 -27.33 -17.78 13.18
CA VAL A 13 -27.22 -17.39 11.77
C VAL A 13 -28.13 -18.31 10.93
N PRO A 14 -29.15 -17.78 10.24
CA PRO A 14 -30.00 -18.58 9.36
C PRO A 14 -29.20 -19.24 8.26
N ALA A 15 -29.55 -20.47 7.88
CA ALA A 15 -28.90 -21.20 6.80
C ALA A 15 -28.92 -20.46 5.45
N SER A 16 -29.93 -19.62 5.21
CA SER A 16 -30.03 -18.76 4.02
C SER A 16 -28.91 -17.71 3.92
N ASN A 17 -28.24 -17.37 5.03
CA ASN A 17 -27.13 -16.42 5.07
C ASN A 17 -25.76 -17.11 4.83
N ARG A 18 -25.75 -18.42 4.57
CA ARG A 18 -24.54 -19.12 4.24
C ARG A 18 -23.98 -18.65 2.89
N LEU A 19 -22.68 -18.33 2.84
CA LEU A 19 -21.97 -17.97 1.63
C LEU A 19 -21.33 -19.22 1.02
N GLY A 20 -21.86 -19.67 -0.12
CA GLY A 20 -21.37 -20.84 -0.86
C GLY A 20 -21.68 -22.17 -0.19
N GLU A 21 -20.99 -23.21 -0.65
CA GLU A 21 -21.18 -24.58 -0.16
C GLU A 21 -20.51 -24.81 1.20
N GLU A 22 -20.93 -25.86 1.90
CA GLU A 22 -20.28 -26.26 3.14
C GLU A 22 -18.80 -26.57 2.90
N LYS A 23 -17.93 -26.17 3.83
CA LYS A 23 -16.47 -26.31 3.78
C LYS A 23 -15.77 -25.44 2.71
N ALA A 24 -16.48 -24.61 1.96
CA ALA A 24 -15.90 -23.71 0.95
C ALA A 24 -15.30 -22.41 1.54
N GLY A 25 -15.49 -22.14 2.82
CA GLY A 25 -15.12 -20.85 3.44
C GLY A 25 -13.66 -20.45 3.21
N PHE A 26 -12.72 -21.39 3.31
CA PHE A 26 -11.30 -21.08 3.07
C PHE A 26 -11.02 -20.65 1.62
N SER A 27 -11.59 -21.37 0.64
CA SER A 27 -11.40 -21.01 -0.78
C SER A 27 -12.05 -19.67 -1.14
N ILE A 28 -13.21 -19.39 -0.55
CA ILE A 28 -13.90 -18.09 -0.70
C ILE A 28 -13.01 -16.97 -0.13
N ALA A 29 -12.51 -17.14 1.10
CA ALA A 29 -11.62 -16.16 1.72
C ALA A 29 -10.36 -15.90 0.88
N MET A 30 -9.70 -16.97 0.36
CA MET A 30 -8.53 -16.82 -0.50
C MET A 30 -8.82 -16.08 -1.80
N SER A 31 -9.98 -16.31 -2.43
CA SER A 31 -10.38 -15.61 -3.65
C SER A 31 -10.63 -14.11 -3.46
N LEU A 32 -11.10 -13.71 -2.27
CA LEU A 32 -11.30 -12.32 -1.91
C LEU A 32 -9.97 -11.58 -1.68
N LEU A 33 -8.95 -12.27 -1.14
CA LEU A 33 -7.65 -11.67 -0.86
C LEU A 33 -6.95 -11.09 -2.10
N ASP A 34 -7.10 -11.70 -3.28
CA ASP A 34 -6.48 -11.15 -4.50
C ASP A 34 -7.07 -9.77 -4.85
N GLY A 35 -8.36 -9.57 -4.61
CA GLY A 35 -8.99 -8.25 -4.76
C GLY A 35 -8.57 -7.27 -3.67
N GLY A 36 -8.56 -7.72 -2.43
CA GLY A 36 -8.13 -6.95 -1.28
C GLY A 36 -6.68 -6.44 -1.44
N ARG A 37 -5.75 -7.31 -1.87
CA ARG A 37 -4.35 -6.95 -2.14
C ARG A 37 -4.21 -5.81 -3.15
N ILE A 38 -5.01 -5.80 -4.23
CA ILE A 38 -5.01 -4.70 -5.22
C ILE A 38 -5.50 -3.41 -4.57
N GLY A 39 -6.56 -3.46 -3.75
CA GLY A 39 -7.07 -2.31 -3.01
C GLY A 39 -6.04 -1.74 -2.04
N ILE A 40 -5.35 -2.60 -1.28
CA ILE A 40 -4.29 -2.17 -0.37
C ILE A 40 -3.05 -1.64 -1.10
N ALA A 41 -2.72 -2.19 -2.26
CA ALA A 41 -1.68 -1.64 -3.12
C ALA A 41 -2.03 -0.21 -3.57
N ALA A 42 -3.29 0.03 -3.95
CA ALA A 42 -3.76 1.37 -4.31
C ALA A 42 -3.73 2.34 -3.12
N GLN A 43 -4.06 1.88 -1.92
CA GLN A 43 -3.92 2.66 -0.69
C GLN A 43 -2.45 3.04 -0.43
N GLY A 44 -1.52 2.09 -0.54
CA GLY A 44 -0.08 2.34 -0.41
C GLY A 44 0.43 3.35 -1.43
N LEU A 45 0.01 3.22 -2.70
CA LEU A 45 0.32 4.17 -3.76
C LEU A 45 -0.22 5.57 -3.44
N GLY A 46 -1.44 5.67 -2.91
CA GLY A 46 -2.05 6.95 -2.50
C GLY A 46 -1.23 7.64 -1.41
N LEU A 47 -0.78 6.90 -0.40
CA LEU A 47 0.08 7.42 0.67
C LEU A 47 1.44 7.90 0.13
N ALA A 48 2.08 7.10 -0.73
CA ALA A 48 3.35 7.48 -1.36
C ALA A 48 3.20 8.75 -2.22
N SER A 49 2.17 8.79 -3.08
CA SER A 49 1.91 9.96 -3.94
C SER A 49 1.65 11.21 -3.11
N ALA A 50 0.78 11.13 -2.09
CA ALA A 50 0.46 12.29 -1.25
C ALA A 50 1.67 12.82 -0.46
N ALA A 51 2.53 11.93 0.04
CA ALA A 51 3.75 12.34 0.73
C ALA A 51 4.75 13.01 -0.23
N LEU A 52 4.89 12.46 -1.42
CA LEU A 52 5.78 13.01 -2.46
C LEU A 52 5.29 14.37 -2.94
N ASP A 53 4.00 14.49 -3.28
CA ASP A 53 3.39 15.74 -3.76
C ASP A 53 3.53 16.86 -2.72
N TYR A 54 3.22 16.56 -1.46
CA TYR A 54 3.41 17.53 -0.36
C TYR A 54 4.86 18.00 -0.25
N THR A 55 5.82 17.09 -0.36
CA THR A 55 7.24 17.43 -0.24
C THR A 55 7.72 18.27 -1.43
N ILE A 56 7.26 17.98 -2.65
CA ILE A 56 7.54 18.77 -3.84
C ILE A 56 7.00 20.20 -3.67
N ASP A 57 5.77 20.35 -3.20
CA ASP A 57 5.17 21.66 -2.99
C ASP A 57 5.87 22.44 -1.87
N PHE A 58 6.28 21.75 -0.79
CA PHE A 58 7.10 22.36 0.26
C PHE A 58 8.42 22.89 -0.29
N LEU A 59 9.17 22.11 -1.07
CA LEU A 59 10.45 22.55 -1.65
C LEU A 59 10.28 23.71 -2.60
N LYS A 60 9.28 23.70 -3.48
CA LYS A 60 8.96 24.84 -4.37
C LYS A 60 8.66 26.13 -3.58
N ASN A 61 7.93 25.98 -2.47
CA ASN A 61 7.64 27.13 -1.62
C ASN A 61 8.90 27.68 -0.93
N GLU A 62 9.80 26.82 -0.46
CA GLU A 62 11.09 27.25 0.10
C GLU A 62 12.00 27.91 -0.96
N GLU A 63 12.03 27.41 -2.18
CA GLU A 63 12.76 28.02 -3.29
C GLU A 63 12.22 29.40 -3.63
N SER A 64 10.92 29.63 -3.59
CA SER A 64 10.31 30.94 -3.79
C SER A 64 10.72 31.97 -2.73
N LYS A 65 11.16 31.52 -1.54
CA LYS A 65 11.70 32.33 -0.44
C LYS A 65 13.22 32.51 -0.53
N GLY A 66 13.87 32.00 -1.58
CA GLY A 66 15.30 32.15 -1.81
C GLY A 66 16.16 30.98 -1.34
N SER A 67 15.58 29.93 -0.80
CA SER A 67 16.29 28.65 -0.54
C SER A 67 16.61 27.96 -1.86
N LYS A 68 17.60 27.03 -1.84
CA LYS A 68 17.89 26.17 -2.99
C LYS A 68 17.74 24.71 -2.58
N THR A 69 16.96 23.96 -3.34
CA THR A 69 16.88 22.50 -3.17
C THR A 69 18.24 21.88 -3.47
N GLY A 70 18.79 21.20 -2.48
CA GLY A 70 20.07 20.52 -2.62
C GLY A 70 19.98 19.31 -3.58
N GLN A 71 21.09 18.97 -4.23
CA GLN A 71 21.17 17.83 -5.18
C GLN A 71 20.71 16.51 -4.54
N SER A 72 21.05 16.28 -3.27
CA SER A 72 20.63 15.08 -2.54
C SER A 72 19.11 14.94 -2.47
N ALA A 73 18.39 16.02 -2.10
CA ALA A 73 16.93 16.02 -2.07
C ALA A 73 16.34 15.82 -3.47
N SER A 74 16.90 16.46 -4.49
CA SER A 74 16.45 16.31 -5.88
C SER A 74 16.58 14.87 -6.38
N PHE A 75 17.65 14.16 -6.04
CA PHE A 75 17.84 12.76 -6.41
C PHE A 75 16.85 11.85 -5.71
N VAL A 76 16.59 12.07 -4.43
CA VAL A 76 15.57 11.31 -3.68
C VAL A 76 14.18 11.50 -4.28
N ILE A 77 13.79 12.74 -4.60
CA ILE A 77 12.50 13.04 -5.24
C ILE A 77 12.39 12.32 -6.59
N ALA A 78 13.41 12.37 -7.43
CA ALA A 78 13.41 11.70 -8.74
C ALA A 78 13.28 10.18 -8.60
N GLU A 79 13.99 9.56 -7.66
CA GLU A 79 13.91 8.13 -7.37
C GLU A 79 12.51 7.73 -6.90
N LEU A 80 11.93 8.48 -5.95
CA LEU A 80 10.60 8.22 -5.42
C LEU A 80 9.52 8.38 -6.49
N ALA A 81 9.64 9.40 -7.36
CA ALA A 81 8.71 9.61 -8.47
C ALA A 81 8.73 8.43 -9.45
N ALA A 82 9.90 7.95 -9.84
CA ALA A 82 10.05 6.79 -10.72
C ALA A 82 9.48 5.51 -10.09
N LYS A 83 9.74 5.26 -8.81
CA LYS A 83 9.18 4.11 -8.07
C LYS A 83 7.66 4.19 -7.93
N THR A 84 7.12 5.40 -7.72
CA THR A 84 5.67 5.63 -7.61
C THR A 84 4.97 5.29 -8.92
N GLU A 85 5.54 5.68 -10.06
CA GLU A 85 4.98 5.32 -11.36
C GLU A 85 5.10 3.82 -11.65
N ALA A 86 6.21 3.19 -11.31
CA ALA A 86 6.37 1.74 -11.43
C ALA A 86 5.33 0.98 -10.59
N ALA A 87 5.06 1.42 -9.35
CA ALA A 87 4.03 0.85 -8.51
C ALA A 87 2.63 1.02 -9.12
N ARG A 88 2.32 2.19 -9.67
CA ARG A 88 1.06 2.48 -10.37
C ARG A 88 0.81 1.52 -11.52
N LEU A 89 1.81 1.30 -12.36
CA LEU A 89 1.72 0.39 -13.51
C LEU A 89 1.49 -1.07 -13.07
N LEU A 90 2.13 -1.52 -11.99
CA LEU A 90 1.89 -2.86 -11.42
C LEU A 90 0.46 -3.02 -10.89
N ILE A 91 -0.07 -1.99 -10.23
CA ILE A 91 -1.45 -2.00 -9.74
C ILE A 91 -2.43 -2.08 -10.90
N TYR A 92 -2.25 -1.27 -11.95
CA TYR A 92 -3.10 -1.32 -13.13
C TYR A 92 -3.04 -2.68 -13.83
N ARG A 93 -1.84 -3.26 -13.94
CA ARG A 93 -1.67 -4.61 -14.50
C ARG A 93 -2.45 -5.65 -13.70
N ALA A 94 -2.37 -5.62 -12.37
CA ALA A 94 -3.11 -6.53 -11.50
C ALA A 94 -4.63 -6.32 -11.62
N ALA A 95 -5.09 -5.07 -11.63
CA ALA A 95 -6.50 -4.72 -11.76
C ALA A 95 -7.09 -5.17 -13.11
N LEU A 96 -6.38 -4.95 -14.21
CA LEU A 96 -6.79 -5.40 -15.54
C LEU A 96 -6.85 -6.92 -15.65
N ALA A 97 -5.87 -7.63 -15.08
CA ALA A 97 -5.89 -9.09 -15.03
C ALA A 97 -7.12 -9.60 -14.28
N LYS A 98 -7.42 -9.03 -13.10
CA LYS A 98 -8.62 -9.36 -12.33
C LYS A 98 -9.89 -9.03 -13.08
N GLY A 99 -9.99 -7.84 -13.67
CA GLY A 99 -11.18 -7.38 -14.42
C GLY A 99 -11.47 -8.22 -15.65
N SER A 100 -10.45 -8.86 -16.25
CA SER A 100 -10.60 -9.80 -17.37
C SER A 100 -10.90 -11.25 -16.94
N GLY A 101 -11.16 -11.50 -15.67
CA GLY A 101 -11.42 -12.84 -15.14
C GLY A 101 -10.20 -13.76 -15.06
N LYS A 102 -8.99 -13.23 -15.30
CA LYS A 102 -7.76 -14.01 -15.22
C LYS A 102 -7.28 -14.15 -13.78
N ARG A 103 -6.60 -15.27 -13.49
CA ARG A 103 -5.88 -15.42 -12.23
C ARG A 103 -4.83 -14.31 -12.11
N CYS A 104 -4.84 -13.58 -11.01
CA CYS A 104 -3.97 -12.42 -10.79
C CYS A 104 -3.21 -12.46 -9.44
N THR A 105 -3.13 -13.63 -8.81
CA THR A 105 -2.54 -13.81 -7.48
C THR A 105 -1.10 -13.28 -7.41
N ARG A 106 -0.29 -13.58 -8.42
CA ARG A 106 1.10 -13.10 -8.52
C ARG A 106 1.16 -11.58 -8.69
N GLU A 107 0.42 -11.05 -9.64
CA GLU A 107 0.37 -9.63 -9.96
C GLU A 107 -0.15 -8.81 -8.76
N ALA A 108 -1.21 -9.27 -8.10
CA ALA A 108 -1.78 -8.64 -6.91
C ALA A 108 -0.77 -8.63 -5.74
N SER A 109 -0.06 -9.74 -5.53
CA SER A 109 0.96 -9.85 -4.49
C SER A 109 2.17 -8.95 -4.77
N MET A 110 2.63 -8.88 -6.02
CA MET A 110 3.72 -7.97 -6.43
C MET A 110 3.32 -6.51 -6.25
N ALA A 111 2.12 -6.13 -6.68
CA ALA A 111 1.60 -4.77 -6.52
C ALA A 111 1.51 -4.37 -5.04
N LYS A 112 0.93 -5.24 -4.21
CA LYS A 112 0.79 -5.00 -2.76
C LYS A 112 2.14 -4.86 -2.08
N LEU A 113 3.07 -5.77 -2.33
CA LEU A 113 4.40 -5.74 -1.76
C LEU A 113 5.13 -4.43 -2.10
N LEU A 114 5.21 -4.10 -3.40
CA LEU A 114 5.94 -2.92 -3.84
C LEU A 114 5.30 -1.63 -3.34
N ALA A 115 3.99 -1.46 -3.51
CA ALA A 115 3.32 -0.20 -3.19
C ALA A 115 3.33 0.09 -1.68
N THR A 116 3.19 -0.92 -0.83
CA THR A 116 3.17 -0.72 0.62
C THR A 116 4.58 -0.52 1.21
N ASP A 117 5.62 -1.16 0.66
CA ASP A 117 7.00 -0.87 1.03
C ASP A 117 7.40 0.54 0.55
N LEU A 118 6.99 0.93 -0.66
CA LEU A 118 7.20 2.27 -1.18
C LEU A 118 6.50 3.36 -0.34
N ALA A 119 5.27 3.11 0.13
CA ALA A 119 4.57 4.06 1.00
C ALA A 119 5.39 4.41 2.24
N MET A 120 5.95 3.39 2.90
CA MET A 120 6.79 3.59 4.08
C MET A 120 8.11 4.28 3.74
N GLU A 121 8.78 3.85 2.65
CA GLU A 121 10.02 4.48 2.16
C GLU A 121 9.79 5.96 1.84
N THR A 122 8.72 6.26 1.08
CA THR A 122 8.42 7.64 0.67
C THR A 122 8.10 8.52 1.86
N ALA A 123 7.21 8.08 2.76
CA ALA A 123 6.85 8.85 3.94
C ALA A 123 8.08 9.15 4.81
N THR A 124 8.99 8.18 4.99
CA THR A 124 10.22 8.36 5.76
C THR A 124 11.15 9.38 5.09
N LYS A 125 11.46 9.21 3.81
CA LYS A 125 12.38 10.09 3.08
C LYS A 125 11.82 11.52 2.95
N CYS A 126 10.50 11.66 2.79
CA CYS A 126 9.85 12.96 2.75
C CYS A 126 9.91 13.70 4.09
N LEU A 127 9.74 12.99 5.21
CA LEU A 127 9.96 13.56 6.54
C LEU A 127 11.39 14.05 6.72
N ASP A 128 12.38 13.27 6.30
CA ASP A 128 13.80 13.64 6.37
C ASP A 128 14.11 14.89 5.52
N ILE A 129 13.52 15.01 4.33
CA ILE A 129 13.69 16.18 3.45
C ILE A 129 13.08 17.43 4.08
N CYS A 130 11.87 17.33 4.62
CA CYS A 130 11.17 18.45 5.25
C CYS A 130 11.69 18.78 6.66
N GLN A 131 12.51 17.91 7.25
CA GLN A 131 13.13 18.09 8.59
C GLN A 131 12.09 18.51 9.64
N ASN A 132 12.40 19.54 10.43
CA ASN A 132 11.53 20.02 11.51
C ASN A 132 10.14 20.50 11.01
N ALA A 133 10.04 20.94 9.76
CA ALA A 133 8.76 21.32 9.17
C ALA A 133 7.88 20.10 8.84
N GLY A 134 8.49 18.91 8.68
CA GLY A 134 7.77 17.65 8.43
C GLY A 134 7.22 16.98 9.69
N TRP A 135 7.76 17.30 10.87
CA TRP A 135 7.33 16.74 12.15
C TRP A 135 6.45 17.73 12.92
N GLY A 136 5.40 17.25 13.53
CA GLY A 136 4.55 18.04 14.42
C GLY A 136 3.06 17.80 14.18
N ASP A 137 2.27 18.29 15.14
CA ASP A 137 0.81 18.21 15.10
C ASP A 137 0.26 19.00 13.92
N GLY A 138 -0.59 18.35 13.13
CA GLY A 138 -1.22 18.94 11.94
C GLY A 138 -0.42 18.78 10.64
N ASN A 139 0.84 18.32 10.67
CA ASN A 139 1.57 18.04 9.44
C ASN A 139 1.13 16.70 8.82
N PRO A 140 0.72 16.68 7.55
CA PRO A 140 0.24 15.47 6.91
C PRO A 140 1.31 14.37 6.77
N LEU A 141 2.60 14.71 6.68
CA LEU A 141 3.68 13.72 6.55
C LEU A 141 3.80 12.83 7.78
N THR A 142 3.65 13.37 8.99
CA THR A 142 3.64 12.57 10.23
C THR A 142 2.50 11.55 10.20
N ARG A 143 1.31 11.97 9.76
CA ARG A 143 0.18 11.06 9.60
C ARG A 143 0.44 10.00 8.53
N TYR A 144 0.96 10.39 7.36
CA TYR A 144 1.27 9.43 6.28
C TYR A 144 2.32 8.40 6.72
N PHE A 145 3.32 8.81 7.49
CA PHE A 145 4.30 7.90 8.08
C PHE A 145 3.66 6.87 9.01
N CYS A 146 2.78 7.31 9.91
CA CYS A 146 2.05 6.41 10.81
C CYS A 146 1.12 5.47 10.03
N ASP A 147 0.40 5.99 9.04
CA ASP A 147 -0.57 5.23 8.26
C ASP A 147 0.09 4.24 7.29
N ALA A 148 1.31 4.52 6.81
CA ALA A 148 2.03 3.66 5.86
C ALA A 148 2.43 2.30 6.46
N LYS A 149 2.44 2.16 7.79
CA LYS A 149 2.83 0.91 8.44
C LYS A 149 1.77 -0.18 8.35
N ALA A 150 0.52 0.14 8.52
CA ALA A 150 -0.58 -0.83 8.54
C ALA A 150 -0.74 -1.59 7.20
N PRO A 151 -0.64 -0.96 6.01
CA PRO A 151 -0.69 -1.66 4.73
C PRO A 151 0.37 -2.74 4.53
N GLN A 152 1.51 -2.66 5.18
CA GLN A 152 2.52 -3.72 5.14
C GLN A 152 2.10 -5.00 5.88
N ILE A 153 1.08 -4.91 6.76
CA ILE A 153 0.71 -5.97 7.70
C ILE A 153 -0.58 -6.66 7.29
N TYR A 154 -1.65 -5.92 7.09
CA TYR A 154 -2.96 -6.50 6.79
C TYR A 154 -3.10 -6.95 5.33
N GLU A 155 -4.16 -7.70 5.00
CA GLU A 155 -4.39 -8.37 3.71
C GLU A 155 -3.22 -9.30 3.31
N GLY A 156 -2.59 -9.88 4.34
CA GLY A 156 -1.37 -10.68 4.24
C GLY A 156 -0.10 -9.83 4.32
N SER A 157 0.71 -10.08 5.33
CA SER A 157 1.94 -9.31 5.53
C SER A 157 2.87 -9.39 4.31
N ASN A 158 3.79 -8.43 4.19
CA ASN A 158 4.72 -8.39 3.07
C ASN A 158 5.65 -9.62 3.01
N GLN A 159 5.86 -10.31 4.15
CA GLN A 159 6.53 -11.61 4.18
C GLN A 159 5.68 -12.69 3.47
N ILE A 160 4.38 -12.70 3.72
CA ILE A 160 3.46 -13.63 3.02
C ILE A 160 3.39 -13.32 1.53
N GLN A 161 3.41 -12.04 1.13
CA GLN A 161 3.45 -11.68 -0.31
C GLN A 161 4.71 -12.26 -0.98
N ARG A 162 5.87 -12.20 -0.33
CA ARG A 162 7.12 -12.81 -0.86
C ARG A 162 7.00 -14.32 -1.04
N ILE A 163 6.40 -15.01 -0.08
CA ILE A 163 6.13 -16.45 -0.17
C ILE A 163 5.20 -16.76 -1.36
N VAL A 164 4.10 -16.00 -1.50
CA VAL A 164 3.14 -16.19 -2.59
C VAL A 164 3.80 -15.96 -3.94
N ILE A 165 4.56 -14.85 -4.10
CA ILE A 165 5.26 -14.54 -5.34
C ILE A 165 6.26 -15.65 -5.71
N ALA A 166 7.07 -16.08 -4.74
CA ALA A 166 8.05 -17.14 -4.97
C ALA A 166 7.38 -18.45 -5.41
N ARG A 167 6.31 -18.85 -4.72
CA ARG A 167 5.54 -20.04 -5.08
C ARG A 167 4.97 -19.97 -6.50
N GLU A 168 4.39 -18.82 -6.89
CA GLU A 168 3.83 -18.63 -8.23
C GLU A 168 4.92 -18.63 -9.32
N LEU A 169 6.13 -18.19 -9.01
CA LEU A 169 7.25 -18.18 -9.95
C LEU A 169 7.92 -19.56 -10.09
N LEU A 170 8.00 -20.32 -8.99
CA LEU A 170 8.66 -21.63 -8.93
C LEU A 170 7.70 -22.79 -9.18
N ASN A 171 6.40 -22.53 -9.42
CA ASN A 171 5.35 -23.54 -9.61
C ASN A 171 5.28 -24.54 -8.45
N GLN A 172 5.40 -24.09 -7.21
CA GLN A 172 5.37 -24.87 -5.96
C GLN A 172 3.99 -24.86 -5.31
#